data_0be2389d4d261ed559579c075f5e0760
#
_entry.id   0be2389d4d261ed559579c075f5e0760
#
_cell.length_a   1.000
_cell.length_b   1.000
_cell.length_c   1.000
_cell.angle_alpha   90.00
_cell.angle_beta   90.00
_cell.angle_gamma   90.00
#
_symmetry.space_group_name_H-M   'P 1'
#
loop_
_entity.id
_entity.type
_entity.pdbx_description
1 polymer ?
#
loop_
_entity_poly.entity_id
_entity_poly.type
_entity_poly.pdbx_seq_one_letter_code
_entity_poly.pdbx_strand_id
1 'polypeptide(L)' 'TSKDKDLVTEYYECLVECEENQAVCKRICKEVLIS' A
#
# COMPACT_ATOMS: atom_id res chain seq x y z
N THR A 1 -7.28 6.54 -9.87
CA THR A 1 -6.09 6.98 -9.18
C THR A 1 -5.25 7.87 -10.07
N SER A 2 -4.41 8.64 -9.46
CA SER A 2 -3.63 9.62 -10.17
C SER A 2 -2.34 8.99 -10.73
N LYS A 3 -1.99 9.36 -11.92
CA LYS A 3 -0.75 8.92 -12.53
C LYS A 3 0.45 9.59 -11.88
N ASP A 4 0.20 10.63 -11.12
CA ASP A 4 1.27 11.35 -10.45
C ASP A 4 1.56 10.79 -9.07
N LYS A 5 0.82 9.79 -8.66
CA LYS A 5 1.04 9.20 -7.37
C LYS A 5 2.30 8.36 -7.36
N ASP A 6 3.04 8.51 -6.28
CA ASP A 6 4.20 7.65 -6.05
C ASP A 6 3.74 6.30 -5.55
N LEU A 7 4.52 5.28 -5.89
CA LEU A 7 4.23 3.95 -5.37
C LEU A 7 4.29 3.94 -3.85
N VAL A 8 5.21 4.72 -3.28
CA VAL A 8 5.33 4.79 -1.84
C VAL A 8 4.05 5.37 -1.24
N THR A 9 3.50 6.39 -1.86
CA THR A 9 2.26 6.98 -1.37
C THR A 9 1.13 5.97 -1.43
N GLU A 10 1.03 5.23 -2.52
CA GLU A 10 -0.02 4.23 -2.64
C GLU A 10 0.15 3.14 -1.59
N TYR A 11 1.39 2.78 -1.32
CA TYR A 11 1.66 1.78 -0.31
C TYR A 11 1.18 2.24 1.07
N TYR A 12 1.49 3.48 1.41
CA TYR A 12 1.07 4.02 2.69
C TYR A 12 -0.44 4.14 2.78
N GLU A 13 -1.07 4.55 1.70
CA GLU A 13 -2.53 4.67 1.71
C GLU A 13 -3.16 3.29 1.91
N CYS A 14 -2.56 2.28 1.31
CA CYS A 14 -3.05 0.93 1.51
C CYS A 14 -2.95 0.53 2.98
N LEU A 15 -1.84 0.86 3.61
CA LEU A 15 -1.65 0.53 5.02
C LEU A 15 -2.66 1.25 5.91
N VAL A 16 -2.94 2.50 5.58
CA VAL A 16 -3.88 3.29 6.38
C VAL A 16 -5.28 2.71 6.31
N GLU A 17 -5.67 2.22 5.14
CA GLU A 17 -7.01 1.68 4.96
C GLU A 17 -7.11 0.22 5.36
N CYS A 18 -5.98 -0.42 5.63
CA CYS A 18 -5.97 -1.81 6.00
C CYS A 18 -6.37 -1.96 7.47
N GLU A 19 -7.25 -2.90 7.75
CA GLU A 19 -7.74 -3.12 9.11
C GLU A 19 -7.09 -4.34 9.75
N GLU A 20 -6.18 -4.98 9.05
CA GLU A 20 -5.45 -6.10 9.61
C GLU A 20 -4.25 -5.61 10.39
N ASN A 21 -3.51 -6.55 11.03
CA ASN A 21 -2.30 -6.11 11.70
C ASN A 21 -1.26 -5.71 10.65
N GLN A 22 -0.24 -5.00 11.11
CA GLN A 22 0.72 -4.39 10.18
C GLN A 22 1.48 -5.44 9.38
N ALA A 23 1.78 -6.58 9.98
CA ALA A 23 2.53 -7.61 9.27
C ALA A 23 1.74 -8.08 8.05
N VAL A 24 0.44 -8.30 8.22
CA VAL A 24 -0.41 -8.75 7.14
C VAL A 24 -0.59 -7.64 6.11
N CYS A 25 -0.83 -6.42 6.59
CA CYS A 25 -1.04 -5.30 5.69
C CYS A 25 0.17 -5.05 4.81
N LYS A 26 1.35 -5.17 5.39
CA LYS A 26 2.56 -4.95 4.62
C LYS A 26 2.72 -5.99 3.53
N ARG A 27 2.34 -7.22 3.81
CA ARG A 27 2.42 -8.27 2.80
C ARG A 27 1.47 -8.01 1.65
N ILE A 28 0.26 -7.58 1.98
CA ILE A 28 -0.74 -7.32 0.95
C ILE A 28 -0.37 -6.09 0.16
N CYS A 29 0.00 -5.02 0.84
CA CYS A 29 0.24 -3.74 0.19
C CYS A 29 1.54 -3.71 -0.59
N LYS A 30 2.50 -4.57 -0.23
CA LYS A 30 3.78 -4.55 -0.93
C LYS A 30 3.62 -4.84 -2.41
N GLU A 31 2.54 -5.48 -2.79
CA GLU A 31 2.32 -5.79 -4.20
C GLU A 31 2.14 -4.52 -5.01
N VAL A 32 1.75 -3.44 -4.37
CA VAL A 32 1.68 -2.15 -5.03
C VAL A 32 3.06 -1.73 -5.52
N LEU A 33 4.08 -2.05 -4.73
CA LEU A 33 5.44 -1.67 -5.08
C LEU A 33 6.04 -2.58 -6.15
N ILE A 34 5.53 -3.79 -6.24
CA ILE A 34 6.06 -4.76 -7.19
C ILE A 34 5.44 -4.59 -8.56
N SER A 35 4.16 -4.32 -8.59
CA SER A 35 3.45 -4.15 -9.85
C SER A 35 3.65 -2.76 -10.43
#